data_d4c1161869087c3775121d5920437f70
#
_entry.id   d4c1161869087c3775121d5920437f70
#
_cell.length_a   1.000
_cell.length_b   1.000
_cell.length_c   1.000
_cell.angle_alpha   90.00
_cell.angle_beta   90.00
_cell.angle_gamma   90.00
#
_symmetry.space_group_name_H-M   'P 1'
#
loop_
_entity.id
_entity.type
_entity.pdbx_description
1 polymer ?
#
loop_
_entity_poly.entity_id
_entity_poly.type
_entity_poly.pdbx_seq_one_letter_code
_entity_poly.pdbx_strand_id
1 'polypeptide(L)'
;MAKKIVWRKKAGGRFREITEYLKREWSVKVAEEFVEIVLKKVELLKVFPGMGKSSAKKPGMKKLVLTKHNMLVYRIKEDKIILLNIYDTRWDSIKIEV
;
A
#
# COMPACT_ATOMS: atom_id res chain seq x y z
N MET A 1 8.72 0.37 -20.15
CA MET A 1 9.59 0.99 -19.16
C MET A 1 8.94 1.02 -17.79
N ALA A 2 9.75 0.85 -16.76
CA ALA A 2 9.24 0.88 -15.38
C ALA A 2 8.82 2.29 -14.99
N LYS A 3 7.73 2.40 -14.25
CA LYS A 3 7.25 3.68 -13.74
C LYS A 3 7.96 4.03 -12.43
N LYS A 4 7.96 5.31 -12.11
CA LYS A 4 8.56 5.80 -10.86
C LYS A 4 7.56 5.68 -9.72
N ILE A 5 8.05 5.26 -8.55
CA ILE A 5 7.22 5.21 -7.35
C ILE A 5 7.35 6.51 -6.57
N VAL A 6 6.22 7.11 -6.24
CA VAL A 6 6.17 8.31 -5.41
C VAL A 6 5.36 7.99 -4.16
N TRP A 7 6.01 8.06 -3.01
CA TRP A 7 5.34 7.86 -1.73
C TRP A 7 4.75 9.18 -1.25
N ARG A 8 3.44 9.24 -1.15
CA ARG A 8 2.82 10.38 -0.50
C ARG A 8 3.15 10.31 0.99
N LYS A 9 3.19 11.46 1.63
CA LYS A 9 3.49 11.57 3.06
C LYS A 9 2.58 10.68 3.89
N LYS A 10 1.31 10.65 3.56
CA LYS A 10 0.32 9.83 4.26
C LYS A 10 0.62 8.34 4.13
N ALA A 11 0.97 7.89 2.93
CA ALA A 11 1.30 6.47 2.71
C ALA A 11 2.56 6.08 3.47
N GLY A 12 3.59 6.91 3.42
CA GLY A 12 4.83 6.67 4.15
C GLY A 12 4.61 6.64 5.65
N GLY A 13 3.78 7.55 6.15
CA GLY A 13 3.43 7.61 7.56
C GLY A 13 2.69 6.37 8.03
N ARG A 14 1.74 5.90 7.23
CA ARG A 14 0.99 4.68 7.54
C ARG A 14 1.89 3.45 7.51
N PHE A 15 2.78 3.39 6.54
CA PHE A 15 3.73 2.29 6.44
C PHE A 15 4.57 2.18 7.71
N ARG A 16 5.07 3.32 8.17
CA ARG A 16 5.87 3.39 9.39
C ARG A 16 5.04 3.05 10.62
N GLU A 17 3.83 3.57 10.71
CA GLU A 17 2.92 3.32 11.82
C GLU A 17 2.57 1.83 11.96
N ILE A 18 2.25 1.18 10.85
CA ILE A 18 1.92 -0.25 10.86
C ILE A 18 3.15 -1.07 11.23
N THR A 19 4.32 -0.71 10.70
CA THR A 19 5.57 -1.40 11.03
C THR A 19 5.85 -1.34 12.51
N GLU A 20 5.71 -0.16 13.12
CA GLU A 20 5.96 0.02 14.55
C GLU A 20 4.93 -0.73 15.40
N TYR A 21 3.67 -0.73 14.95
CA TYR A 21 2.63 -1.51 15.62
C TYR A 21 2.97 -3.00 15.64
N LEU A 22 3.40 -3.54 14.50
CA LEU A 22 3.74 -4.95 14.40
C LEU A 22 4.94 -5.33 15.27
N LYS A 23 5.94 -4.44 15.36
CA LYS A 23 7.08 -4.63 16.24
C LYS A 23 6.64 -4.71 17.70
N ARG A 24 5.77 -3.80 18.09
CA ARG A 24 5.35 -3.67 19.48
C ARG A 24 4.39 -4.78 19.90
N GLU A 25 3.41 -5.08 19.03
CA GLU A 25 2.34 -6.01 19.39
C GLU A 25 2.62 -7.47 19.01
N TRP A 26 3.54 -7.69 18.09
CA TRP A 26 3.85 -9.05 17.63
C TRP A 26 5.35 -9.34 17.80
N SER A 27 6.14 -8.99 16.81
CA SER A 27 7.58 -9.22 16.89
C SER A 27 8.31 -8.42 15.80
N VAL A 28 9.63 -8.28 15.99
CA VAL A 28 10.50 -7.65 14.98
C VAL A 28 10.42 -8.46 13.68
N LYS A 29 10.39 -9.78 13.79
CA LYS A 29 10.32 -10.66 12.62
C LYS A 29 9.07 -10.42 11.80
N VAL A 30 7.92 -10.32 12.46
CA VAL A 30 6.65 -10.06 11.77
C VAL A 30 6.68 -8.69 11.08
N ALA A 31 7.25 -7.69 11.74
CA ALA A 31 7.39 -6.37 11.15
C ALA A 31 8.31 -6.39 9.94
N GLU A 32 9.41 -7.12 9.99
CA GLU A 32 10.34 -7.25 8.86
C GLU A 32 9.68 -7.94 7.67
N GLU A 33 8.89 -8.98 7.94
CA GLU A 33 8.14 -9.66 6.88
C GLU A 33 7.16 -8.73 6.19
N PHE A 34 6.48 -7.90 6.97
CA PHE A 34 5.55 -6.91 6.42
C PHE A 34 6.29 -5.93 5.50
N VAL A 35 7.42 -5.41 5.97
CA VAL A 35 8.24 -4.48 5.18
C VAL A 35 8.65 -5.12 3.85
N GLU A 36 9.12 -6.37 3.90
CA GLU A 36 9.52 -7.09 2.69
C GLU A 36 8.37 -7.23 1.70
N ILE A 37 7.19 -7.61 2.20
CA ILE A 37 6.01 -7.79 1.34
C ILE A 37 5.65 -6.46 0.67
N VAL A 38 5.61 -5.38 1.42
CA VAL A 38 5.26 -4.07 0.88
C VAL A 38 6.24 -3.64 -0.20
N LEU A 39 7.54 -3.70 0.11
CA LEU A 39 8.56 -3.27 -0.83
C LEU A 39 8.58 -4.12 -2.09
N LYS A 40 8.38 -5.43 -1.95
CA LYS A 40 8.33 -6.33 -3.08
C LYS A 40 7.14 -6.02 -4.00
N LYS A 41 5.97 -5.79 -3.42
CA LYS A 41 4.78 -5.47 -4.21
C LYS A 41 4.88 -4.09 -4.86
N VAL A 42 5.48 -3.12 -4.18
CA VAL A 42 5.72 -1.81 -4.76
C VAL A 42 6.66 -1.93 -5.96
N GLU A 43 7.69 -2.77 -5.87
CA GLU A 43 8.58 -3.01 -7.01
C GLU A 43 7.83 -3.64 -8.18
N LEU A 44 6.92 -4.56 -7.90
CA LEU A 44 6.11 -5.18 -8.95
C LEU A 44 5.22 -4.16 -9.65
N LEU A 45 4.73 -3.16 -8.93
CA LEU A 45 3.91 -2.11 -9.52
C LEU A 45 4.65 -1.32 -10.59
N LYS A 46 5.96 -1.21 -10.51
CA LYS A 46 6.74 -0.51 -11.51
C LYS A 46 6.61 -1.18 -12.87
N VAL A 47 6.48 -2.50 -12.87
CA VAL A 47 6.40 -3.30 -14.11
C VAL A 47 4.96 -3.60 -14.47
N PHE A 48 4.12 -3.84 -13.47
CA PHE A 48 2.71 -4.16 -13.67
C PHE A 48 1.81 -3.15 -12.93
N PRO A 49 1.75 -1.90 -13.43
CA PRO A 49 0.99 -0.86 -12.71
C PRO A 49 -0.50 -1.14 -12.60
N GLY A 50 -1.04 -1.95 -13.49
CA GLY A 50 -2.46 -2.29 -13.46
C GLY A 50 -2.83 -3.47 -12.58
N MET A 51 -1.91 -4.00 -11.78
CA MET A 51 -2.20 -5.21 -11.00
C MET A 51 -3.22 -5.03 -9.88
N GLY A 52 -3.42 -3.80 -9.41
CA GLY A 52 -4.45 -3.52 -8.42
C GLY A 52 -5.83 -3.40 -9.06
N LYS A 53 -6.87 -3.51 -8.25
CA LYS A 53 -8.24 -3.34 -8.73
C LYS A 53 -8.63 -1.87 -8.77
N SER A 54 -9.36 -1.47 -9.80
CA SER A 54 -9.85 -0.11 -9.90
C SER A 54 -10.93 0.15 -8.85
N SER A 55 -10.93 1.34 -8.28
CA SER A 55 -11.95 1.75 -7.34
C SER A 55 -13.25 2.06 -8.08
N ALA A 56 -14.36 1.53 -7.58
CA ALA A 56 -15.66 1.82 -8.17
C ALA A 56 -16.14 3.24 -7.83
N LYS A 57 -15.70 3.74 -6.67
CA LYS A 57 -16.15 5.06 -6.18
C LYS A 57 -15.25 6.22 -6.57
N LYS A 58 -13.97 5.94 -6.79
CA LYS A 58 -12.98 6.99 -7.07
C LYS A 58 -12.20 6.67 -8.33
N PRO A 59 -12.65 7.22 -9.46
CA PRO A 59 -11.97 6.97 -10.74
C PRO A 59 -10.48 7.33 -10.68
N GLY A 60 -9.67 6.51 -11.31
CA GLY A 60 -8.22 6.73 -11.34
C GLY A 60 -7.48 6.17 -10.14
N MET A 61 -8.19 5.75 -9.10
CA MET A 61 -7.56 5.12 -7.95
C MET A 61 -7.63 3.60 -8.05
N LYS A 62 -6.58 2.95 -7.58
CA LYS A 62 -6.50 1.49 -7.56
C LYS A 62 -6.15 1.03 -6.16
N LYS A 63 -6.56 -0.18 -5.83
CA LYS A 63 -6.24 -0.78 -4.54
C LYS A 63 -5.57 -2.13 -4.75
N LEU A 64 -4.55 -2.39 -3.97
CA LEU A 64 -3.78 -3.61 -4.04
C LEU A 64 -3.68 -4.24 -2.67
N VAL A 65 -4.09 -5.50 -2.57
CA VAL A 65 -3.95 -6.24 -1.31
C VAL A 65 -2.47 -6.52 -1.08
N LEU A 66 -1.95 -6.06 0.06
CA LEU A 66 -0.57 -6.30 0.45
C LEU A 66 -0.46 -7.57 1.28
N THR A 67 -1.29 -7.64 2.31
CA THR A 67 -1.38 -8.81 3.17
C THR A 67 -2.85 -9.05 3.47
N LYS A 68 -3.13 -10.09 4.27
CA LYS A 68 -4.48 -10.40 4.72
C LYS A 68 -5.19 -9.19 5.35
N HIS A 69 -4.43 -8.30 5.98
CA HIS A 69 -5.01 -7.17 6.71
C HIS A 69 -4.65 -5.80 6.15
N ASN A 70 -3.86 -5.73 5.10
CA ASN A 70 -3.34 -4.46 4.62
C ASN A 70 -3.62 -4.25 3.14
N MET A 71 -4.02 -3.04 2.81
CA MET A 71 -4.35 -2.68 1.44
C MET A 71 -3.67 -1.36 1.08
N LEU A 72 -3.02 -1.35 -0.08
CA LEU A 72 -2.39 -0.15 -0.63
C LEU A 72 -3.36 0.52 -1.59
N VAL A 73 -3.51 1.82 -1.47
CA VAL A 73 -4.28 2.61 -2.43
C VAL A 73 -3.29 3.46 -3.20
N TYR A 74 -3.36 3.41 -4.52
CA TYR A 74 -2.44 4.13 -5.37
C TYR A 74 -3.13 4.66 -6.62
N ARG A 75 -2.42 5.51 -7.34
CA ARG A 75 -2.91 6.13 -8.58
C ARG A 75 -1.79 6.10 -9.60
N ILE A 76 -2.16 5.86 -10.85
CA ILE A 76 -1.21 5.93 -11.96
C ILE A 76 -1.36 7.29 -12.61
N LYS A 77 -0.27 8.02 -12.73
CA LYS A 77 -0.28 9.33 -13.40
C LYS A 77 0.98 9.45 -14.27
N GLU A 78 0.78 9.42 -15.58
CA GLU A 78 1.87 9.48 -16.55
C GLU A 78 2.89 8.37 -16.31
N ASP A 79 4.13 8.71 -15.99
CA ASP A 79 5.19 7.73 -15.72
C ASP A 79 5.36 7.42 -14.25
N LYS A 80 4.39 7.83 -13.42
CA LYS A 80 4.49 7.70 -11.97
C LYS A 80 3.39 6.84 -11.40
N ILE A 81 3.72 6.15 -10.30
CA ILE A 81 2.75 5.47 -9.46
C ILE A 81 2.80 6.17 -8.13
N ILE A 82 1.70 6.81 -7.77
CA ILE A 82 1.62 7.60 -6.55
C ILE A 82 0.94 6.77 -5.49
N LEU A 83 1.69 6.43 -4.44
CA LEU A 83 1.15 5.66 -3.32
C LEU A 83 0.44 6.64 -2.40
N LEU A 84 -0.88 6.48 -2.30
CA LEU A 84 -1.73 7.44 -1.59
C LEU A 84 -1.92 7.11 -0.11
N ASN A 85 -2.12 5.85 0.19
CA ASN A 85 -2.40 5.44 1.57
C ASN A 85 -2.23 3.94 1.71
N ILE A 86 -2.05 3.50 2.96
CA ILE A 86 -2.07 2.09 3.30
C ILE A 86 -3.11 1.94 4.40
N TYR A 87 -4.09 1.09 4.18
CA TYR A 87 -5.12 0.80 5.17
C TYR A 87 -4.84 -0.51 5.87
N ASP A 88 -5.21 -0.57 7.14
CA ASP A 88 -5.23 -1.82 7.89
C ASP A 88 -6.70 -2.14 8.13
N THR A 89 -7.16 -3.29 7.65
CA THR A 89 -8.57 -3.65 7.73
C THR A 89 -9.09 -3.78 9.16
N ARG A 90 -8.19 -3.98 10.12
CA ARG A 90 -8.56 -4.08 11.54
C ARG A 90 -8.80 -2.70 12.14
N TRP A 91 -8.05 -1.68 11.68
CA TRP A 91 -8.15 -0.30 12.20
C TRP A 91 -9.11 0.55 11.38
N ASP A 92 -9.13 0.32 10.08
CA ASP A 92 -9.80 1.21 9.13
C ASP A 92 -10.98 0.56 8.42
N SER A 93 -11.49 -0.55 8.94
CA SER A 93 -12.53 -1.33 8.25
C SER A 93 -13.75 -0.52 7.82
N ILE A 94 -14.11 0.49 8.61
CA ILE A 94 -15.28 1.33 8.30
C ILE A 94 -14.95 2.36 7.22
N LYS A 95 -13.68 2.69 7.05
CA LYS A 95 -13.23 3.75 6.15
C LYS A 95 -12.78 3.26 4.78
N ILE A 96 -12.67 1.97 4.60
CA ILE A 96 -12.20 1.40 3.33
C ILE A 96 -13.36 1.24 2.38
N GLU A 97 -13.66 2.31 1.67
CA GLU A 97 -14.75 2.34 0.69
C GLU A 97 -14.27 2.64 -0.71
N VAL A 98 -13.09 2.22 -1.03
CA VAL A 98 -12.51 2.48 -2.34
C VAL A 98 -12.80 1.39 -3.35
#